data_9091f2afab7a2b6493384dfcd48b6d20
#
_entry.id   9091f2afab7a2b6493384dfcd48b6d20
#
_cell.length_a   1.000
_cell.length_b   1.000
_cell.length_c   1.000
_cell.angle_alpha   90.00
_cell.angle_beta   90.00
_cell.angle_gamma   90.00
#
_symmetry.space_group_name_H-M   'P 1'
#
loop_
_entity.id
_entity.type
_entity.pdbx_description
1 polymer ?
#
loop_
_entity_poly.entity_id
_entity_poly.type
_entity_poly.pdbx_seq_one_letter_code
_entity_poly.pdbx_strand_id
1 'polypeptide(L)'
;EILKLRDDGATVIFSTHRMESVEEMCDHIALIHKANKVLDGKLIDIKRAYRSNTFEVGLLTDNKLEVSKAIQEKFEVSQGSFKSIHNELQYKIKIPTNSSPNDLVEYLTSKGQLNHFVEVIPSANDIFIETVRNN
;
A
#
# COMPACT_ATOMS: atom_id res chain seq x y z
N GLU A 1 -11.34 -14.04 -21.36
CA GLU A 1 -11.41 -13.66 -22.77
C GLU A 1 -10.80 -12.29 -23.06
N ILE A 2 -11.13 -11.29 -22.25
CA ILE A 2 -10.55 -9.96 -22.36
C ILE A 2 -9.03 -10.00 -22.18
N LEU A 3 -8.55 -10.73 -21.19
CA LEU A 3 -7.11 -10.90 -20.95
C LEU A 3 -6.41 -11.61 -22.10
N LYS A 4 -7.09 -12.58 -22.70
CA LYS A 4 -6.57 -13.31 -23.85
C LYS A 4 -6.40 -12.40 -25.07
N LEU A 5 -7.38 -11.54 -25.34
CA LEU A 5 -7.30 -10.57 -26.42
C LEU A 5 -6.14 -9.59 -26.22
N ARG A 6 -5.95 -9.14 -24.97
CA ARG A 6 -4.83 -8.28 -24.63
C ARG A 6 -3.49 -8.98 -24.86
N ASP A 7 -3.37 -10.25 -24.45
CA ASP A 7 -2.14 -11.03 -24.62
C ASP A 7 -1.81 -11.28 -26.08
N ASP A 8 -2.83 -11.33 -26.95
CA ASP A 8 -2.66 -11.46 -28.39
C ASP A 8 -2.28 -10.12 -29.06
N GLY A 9 -2.04 -9.08 -28.29
CA GLY A 9 -1.60 -7.78 -28.78
C GLY A 9 -2.73 -6.81 -29.11
N ALA A 10 -3.97 -7.19 -28.85
CA ALA A 10 -5.12 -6.32 -29.07
C ALA A 10 -5.21 -5.25 -27.98
N THR A 11 -5.67 -4.05 -28.35
CA THR A 11 -6.00 -3.02 -27.37
C THR A 11 -7.44 -3.23 -26.92
N VAL A 12 -7.61 -3.40 -25.62
CA VAL A 12 -8.93 -3.66 -25.03
C VAL A 12 -9.31 -2.48 -24.14
N ILE A 13 -10.50 -1.93 -24.39
CA ILE A 13 -11.05 -0.82 -23.62
C ILE A 13 -12.37 -1.26 -23.02
N PHE A 14 -12.53 -1.10 -21.70
CA PHE A 14 -13.82 -1.36 -21.05
C PHE A 14 -14.04 -0.40 -19.89
N SER A 15 -15.30 -0.14 -19.58
CA SER A 15 -15.69 0.70 -18.46
C SER A 15 -16.14 -0.17 -17.30
N THR A 16 -15.74 0.20 -16.10
CA THR A 16 -16.13 -0.54 -14.90
C THR A 16 -16.22 0.37 -13.69
N HIS A 17 -17.12 0.02 -12.78
CA HIS A 17 -17.18 0.61 -11.43
C HIS A 17 -16.52 -0.30 -10.41
N ARG A 18 -16.01 -1.46 -10.85
CA ARG A 18 -15.39 -2.48 -9.98
C ARG A 18 -13.90 -2.33 -10.01
N MET A 19 -13.35 -1.75 -8.96
CA MET A 19 -11.91 -1.46 -8.87
C MET A 19 -11.04 -2.72 -8.86
N GLU A 20 -11.56 -3.83 -8.38
CA GLU A 20 -10.84 -5.11 -8.44
C GLU A 20 -10.57 -5.54 -9.88
N SER A 21 -11.52 -5.29 -10.77
CA SER A 21 -11.35 -5.60 -12.20
C SER A 21 -10.28 -4.71 -12.84
N VAL A 22 -10.17 -3.45 -12.41
CA VAL A 22 -9.12 -2.54 -12.87
C VAL A 22 -7.75 -3.10 -12.50
N GLU A 23 -7.58 -3.55 -11.26
CA GLU A 23 -6.32 -4.13 -10.79
C GLU A 23 -5.89 -5.35 -11.60
N GLU A 24 -6.85 -6.21 -11.95
CA GLU A 24 -6.56 -7.48 -12.61
C GLU A 24 -6.38 -7.35 -14.13
N MET A 25 -7.11 -6.44 -14.76
CA MET A 25 -7.24 -6.42 -16.22
C MET A 25 -6.56 -5.24 -16.91
N CYS A 26 -6.32 -4.15 -16.18
CA CYS A 26 -5.86 -2.93 -16.81
C CYS A 26 -4.38 -2.66 -16.54
N ASP A 27 -3.64 -2.38 -17.62
CA ASP A 27 -2.27 -1.86 -17.51
C ASP A 27 -2.28 -0.33 -17.50
N HIS A 28 -3.26 0.25 -18.18
CA HIS A 28 -3.46 1.69 -18.32
C HIS A 28 -4.84 2.06 -17.80
N ILE A 29 -4.94 3.16 -17.07
CA ILE A 29 -6.24 3.65 -16.59
C ILE A 29 -6.38 5.14 -16.86
N ALA A 30 -7.62 5.56 -17.02
CA ALA A 30 -8.00 6.95 -17.02
C ALA A 30 -9.18 7.11 -16.06
N LEU A 31 -9.03 8.02 -15.11
CA LEU A 31 -10.06 8.24 -14.09
C LEU A 31 -10.82 9.51 -14.42
N ILE A 32 -12.14 9.41 -14.51
CA ILE A 32 -13.02 10.52 -14.84
C ILE A 32 -13.94 10.81 -13.67
N HIS A 33 -13.97 12.07 -13.26
CA HIS A 33 -14.83 12.53 -12.16
C HIS A 33 -15.43 13.87 -12.54
N LYS A 34 -16.77 13.97 -12.45
CA LYS A 34 -17.52 15.18 -12.82
C LYS A 34 -17.21 15.65 -14.24
N ALA A 35 -17.17 14.68 -15.18
CA ALA A 35 -16.89 14.89 -16.61
C ALA A 35 -15.48 15.40 -16.91
N ASN A 36 -14.56 15.38 -15.94
CA ASN A 36 -13.18 15.77 -16.11
C ASN A 36 -12.26 14.57 -15.90
N LYS A 37 -11.23 14.47 -16.76
CA LYS A 37 -10.19 13.46 -16.57
C LYS A 37 -9.26 13.95 -15.46
N VAL A 38 -9.20 13.22 -14.35
CA VAL A 38 -8.41 13.60 -13.18
C VAL A 38 -7.13 12.78 -13.03
N LEU A 39 -7.04 11.65 -13.74
CA LEU A 39 -5.89 10.75 -13.67
C LEU A 39 -5.80 9.94 -14.95
N ASP A 40 -4.58 9.77 -15.47
CA ASP A 40 -4.36 9.03 -16.71
C ASP A 40 -2.92 8.49 -16.71
N GLY A 41 -2.74 7.22 -17.04
CA GLY A 41 -1.42 6.63 -17.16
C GLY A 41 -1.41 5.13 -16.90
N LYS A 42 -0.20 4.57 -16.89
CA LYS A 42 0.00 3.17 -16.52
C LYS A 42 -0.29 2.98 -15.05
N LEU A 43 -1.04 1.94 -14.73
CA LEU A 43 -1.43 1.66 -13.34
C LEU A 43 -0.22 1.53 -12.41
N ILE A 44 0.84 0.84 -12.85
CA ILE A 44 2.04 0.67 -12.03
C ILE A 44 2.73 2.01 -11.72
N ASP A 45 2.77 2.91 -12.69
CA ASP A 45 3.39 4.24 -12.49
C ASP A 45 2.54 5.10 -11.56
N ILE A 46 1.22 5.00 -11.70
CA ILE A 46 0.29 5.71 -10.81
C ILE A 46 0.45 5.22 -9.37
N LYS A 47 0.53 3.90 -9.17
CA LYS A 47 0.74 3.32 -7.84
C LYS A 47 2.06 3.78 -7.22
N ARG A 48 3.12 3.87 -8.01
CA ARG A 48 4.41 4.38 -7.53
C ARG A 48 4.32 5.84 -7.10
N ALA A 49 3.58 6.66 -7.84
CA ALA A 49 3.40 8.07 -7.50
C ALA A 49 2.61 8.25 -6.20
N TYR A 50 1.75 7.30 -5.85
CA TYR A 50 0.92 7.37 -4.65
C TYR A 50 1.50 6.58 -3.46
N ARG A 51 2.75 6.15 -3.56
CA ARG A 51 3.44 5.48 -2.43
C ARG A 51 3.48 6.42 -1.22
N SER A 52 3.13 5.89 -0.06
CA SER A 52 3.10 6.67 1.17
C SER A 52 4.27 6.35 2.11
N ASN A 53 5.20 5.49 1.69
CA ASN A 53 6.30 4.99 2.55
C ASN A 53 5.78 4.38 3.84
N THR A 54 4.71 3.62 3.73
CA THR A 54 4.09 2.93 4.85
C THR A 54 4.38 1.45 4.75
N PHE A 55 4.72 0.83 5.88
CA PHE A 55 5.08 -0.58 5.95
C PHE A 55 4.24 -1.27 7.01
N GLU A 56 3.68 -2.42 6.64
CA GLU A 56 2.97 -3.28 7.58
C GLU A 56 3.97 -4.19 8.24
N VAL A 57 4.04 -4.15 9.57
CA VAL A 57 5.06 -4.87 10.33
C VAL A 57 4.44 -5.74 11.40
N GLY A 58 5.07 -6.88 11.64
CA GLY A 58 4.75 -7.78 12.74
C GLY A 58 6.00 -8.04 13.55
N LEU A 59 5.98 -7.65 14.82
CA LEU A 59 7.14 -7.73 15.71
C LEU A 59 6.80 -8.56 16.94
N LEU A 60 7.55 -9.64 17.13
CA LEU A 60 7.40 -10.50 18.30
C LEU A 60 8.38 -10.02 19.38
N THR A 61 7.83 -9.67 20.54
CA THR A 61 8.63 -9.19 21.66
C THR A 61 7.96 -9.60 22.99
N ASP A 62 8.78 -9.81 24.00
CA ASP A 62 8.30 -10.09 25.35
C ASP A 62 7.84 -8.83 26.09
N ASN A 63 8.29 -7.67 25.65
CA ASN A 63 8.00 -6.37 26.27
C ASN A 63 7.07 -5.53 25.40
N LYS A 64 5.91 -6.08 25.05
CA LYS A 64 4.98 -5.46 24.09
C LYS A 64 4.61 -4.02 24.45
N LEU A 65 4.27 -3.76 25.70
CA LEU A 65 3.82 -2.43 26.13
C LEU A 65 4.93 -1.39 25.94
N GLU A 66 6.13 -1.72 26.40
CA GLU A 66 7.29 -0.83 26.31
C GLU A 66 7.72 -0.58 24.86
N VAL A 67 7.81 -1.65 24.07
CA VAL A 67 8.20 -1.58 22.65
C VAL A 67 7.15 -0.82 21.84
N SER A 68 5.87 -1.10 22.09
CA SER A 68 4.77 -0.40 21.43
C SER A 68 4.85 1.11 21.68
N LYS A 69 5.08 1.50 22.92
CA LYS A 69 5.21 2.91 23.29
C LYS A 69 6.40 3.56 22.60
N ALA A 70 7.54 2.88 22.55
CA ALA A 70 8.75 3.39 21.89
C ALA A 70 8.53 3.60 20.39
N ILE A 71 7.86 2.67 19.73
CA ILE A 71 7.55 2.77 18.30
C ILE A 71 6.62 3.96 18.04
N GLN A 72 5.57 4.11 18.85
CA GLN A 72 4.59 5.19 18.70
C GLN A 72 5.19 6.56 18.94
N GLU A 73 6.21 6.66 19.77
CA GLU A 73 6.89 7.93 20.03
C GLU A 73 7.83 8.32 18.89
N LYS A 74 8.39 7.34 18.18
CA LYS A 74 9.39 7.59 17.13
C LYS A 74 8.78 7.71 15.74
N PHE A 75 7.69 7.00 15.47
CA PHE A 75 7.11 6.91 14.12
C PHE A 75 5.63 7.25 14.14
N GLU A 76 5.12 7.62 12.96
CA GLU A 76 3.67 7.73 12.73
C GLU A 76 3.13 6.32 12.53
N VAL A 77 2.25 5.88 13.43
CA VAL A 77 1.81 4.49 13.51
C VAL A 77 0.29 4.41 13.46
N SER A 78 -0.22 3.41 12.75
CA SER A 78 -1.64 3.04 12.77
C SER A 78 -1.75 1.54 13.01
N GLN A 79 -2.96 1.09 13.34
CA GLN A 79 -3.20 -0.32 13.61
C GLN A 79 -3.06 -1.13 12.32
N GLY A 80 -2.21 -2.15 12.36
CA GLY A 80 -2.10 -3.15 11.32
C GLY A 80 -2.97 -4.34 11.66
N SER A 81 -3.37 -5.08 10.64
CA SER A 81 -4.12 -6.31 10.81
C SER A 81 -3.82 -7.25 9.66
N PHE A 82 -3.16 -8.34 9.93
CA PHE A 82 -2.86 -9.39 8.95
C PHE A 82 -2.87 -10.74 9.66
N LYS A 83 -2.99 -11.78 8.86
CA LYS A 83 -3.06 -13.13 9.39
C LYS A 83 -1.70 -13.59 9.89
N SER A 84 -1.62 -14.01 11.15
CA SER A 84 -0.40 -14.48 11.76
C SER A 84 -0.69 -15.58 12.78
N ILE A 85 0.27 -16.47 12.97
CA ILE A 85 0.21 -17.50 14.00
C ILE A 85 0.87 -17.05 15.30
N HIS A 86 1.49 -15.89 15.31
CA HIS A 86 2.20 -15.35 16.47
C HIS A 86 1.38 -14.26 17.16
N ASN A 87 1.55 -14.15 18.46
CA ASN A 87 0.96 -13.05 19.23
C ASN A 87 1.92 -11.87 19.22
N GLU A 88 1.98 -11.18 18.09
CA GLU A 88 2.94 -10.12 17.83
C GLU A 88 2.27 -8.76 17.75
N LEU A 89 3.09 -7.71 17.84
CA LEU A 89 2.64 -6.36 17.59
C LEU A 89 2.45 -6.19 16.08
N GLN A 90 1.28 -5.70 15.67
CA GLN A 90 0.95 -5.50 14.26
C GLN A 90 0.62 -4.03 14.02
N TYR A 91 1.48 -3.38 13.24
CA TYR A 91 1.34 -1.96 12.96
C TYR A 91 1.55 -1.65 11.48
N LYS A 92 0.97 -0.53 11.05
CA LYS A 92 1.36 0.14 9.82
C LYS A 92 2.18 1.34 10.23
N ILE A 93 3.44 1.39 9.82
CA ILE A 93 4.38 2.44 10.22
C ILE A 93 4.73 3.25 8.98
N LYS A 94 4.49 4.57 9.06
CA LYS A 94 4.85 5.49 8.00
C LYS A 94 6.18 6.14 8.35
N ILE A 95 7.12 6.09 7.41
CA ILE A 95 8.43 6.71 7.58
C ILE A 95 8.54 7.95 6.71
N PRO A 96 9.41 8.93 7.08
CA PRO A 96 9.66 10.10 6.24
C PRO A 96 10.22 9.73 4.88
N THR A 97 9.98 10.55 3.87
CA THR A 97 10.43 10.29 2.50
C THR A 97 11.95 10.24 2.38
N ASN A 98 12.66 10.89 3.29
CA ASN A 98 14.13 10.89 3.31
C ASN A 98 14.72 9.76 4.15
N SER A 99 13.89 8.89 4.71
CA SER A 99 14.33 7.74 5.49
C SER A 99 14.37 6.49 4.64
N SER A 100 15.22 5.54 5.01
CA SER A 100 15.34 4.25 4.33
C SER A 100 14.49 3.19 5.03
N PRO A 101 13.87 2.27 4.28
CA PRO A 101 13.24 1.10 4.90
C PRO A 101 14.23 0.28 5.74
N ASN A 102 15.50 0.26 5.37
CA ASN A 102 16.53 -0.45 6.13
C ASN A 102 16.69 0.12 7.53
N ASP A 103 16.57 1.42 7.69
CA ASP A 103 16.64 2.07 9.01
C ASP A 103 15.49 1.61 9.90
N LEU A 104 14.29 1.46 9.33
CA LEU A 104 13.14 0.95 10.06
C LEU A 104 13.35 -0.51 10.46
N VAL A 105 13.82 -1.34 9.54
CA VAL A 105 14.09 -2.76 9.82
C VAL A 105 15.13 -2.88 10.94
N GLU A 106 16.21 -2.10 10.88
CA GLU A 106 17.26 -2.12 11.88
C GLU A 106 16.73 -1.72 13.26
N TYR A 107 15.90 -0.69 13.32
CA TYR A 107 15.27 -0.28 14.57
C TYR A 107 14.39 -1.39 15.14
N LEU A 108 13.53 -1.99 14.31
CA LEU A 108 12.60 -3.03 14.74
C LEU A 108 13.31 -4.28 15.21
N THR A 109 14.38 -4.70 14.50
CA THR A 109 15.13 -5.89 14.89
C THR A 109 15.91 -5.68 16.18
N SER A 110 16.19 -4.44 16.56
CA SER A 110 16.80 -4.13 17.85
C SER A 110 15.80 -4.27 19.01
N LYS A 111 14.51 -4.29 18.73
CA LYS A 111 13.44 -4.34 19.74
C LYS A 111 12.80 -5.71 19.90
N GLY A 112 12.93 -6.58 18.89
CA GLY A 112 12.32 -7.90 18.93
C GLY A 112 12.58 -8.67 17.65
N GLN A 113 11.79 -9.73 17.45
CA GLN A 113 11.88 -10.54 16.24
C GLN A 113 10.90 -10.03 15.20
N LEU A 114 11.43 -9.61 14.04
CA LEU A 114 10.62 -9.12 12.94
C LEU A 114 10.16 -10.32 12.11
N ASN A 115 8.86 -10.62 12.15
CA ASN A 115 8.28 -11.75 11.44
C ASN A 115 7.53 -11.37 10.18
N HIS A 116 7.18 -10.09 10.03
CA HIS A 116 6.39 -9.60 8.88
C HIS A 116 6.82 -8.19 8.56
N PHE A 117 7.12 -7.94 7.29
CA PHE A 117 7.53 -6.62 6.83
C PHE A 117 7.17 -6.49 5.35
N VAL A 118 6.11 -5.73 5.06
CA VAL A 118 5.58 -5.59 3.71
C VAL A 118 5.25 -4.14 3.44
N GLU A 119 5.70 -3.63 2.31
CA GLU A 119 5.33 -2.27 1.89
C GLU A 119 3.85 -2.22 1.56
N VAL A 120 3.14 -1.22 2.11
CA VAL A 120 1.73 -0.99 1.82
C VAL A 120 1.64 -0.17 0.54
N ILE A 121 1.19 -0.82 -0.54
CA ILE A 121 1.02 -0.18 -1.84
C ILE A 121 -0.47 0.11 -2.00
N PRO A 122 -0.85 1.36 -2.35
CA PRO A 122 -2.26 1.70 -2.51
C PRO A 122 -2.89 0.91 -3.65
N SER A 123 -4.13 0.47 -3.44
CA SER A 123 -4.92 -0.16 -4.49
C SER A 123 -5.47 0.91 -5.43
N ALA A 124 -5.98 0.48 -6.60
CA ALA A 124 -6.66 1.40 -7.52
C ALA A 124 -7.82 2.11 -6.83
N ASN A 125 -8.57 1.40 -5.98
CA ASN A 125 -9.67 1.99 -5.22
C ASN A 125 -9.20 3.08 -4.25
N ASP A 126 -8.08 2.84 -3.55
CA ASP A 126 -7.50 3.83 -2.63
C ASP A 126 -7.09 5.09 -3.38
N ILE A 127 -6.47 4.92 -4.56
CA ILE A 127 -6.03 6.03 -5.41
C ILE A 127 -7.24 6.82 -5.90
N PHE A 128 -8.31 6.13 -6.31
CA PHE A 128 -9.56 6.76 -6.75
C PHE A 128 -10.14 7.64 -5.65
N ILE A 129 -10.29 7.10 -4.45
CA ILE A 129 -10.86 7.82 -3.31
C ILE A 129 -10.03 9.06 -2.98
N GLU A 130 -8.71 8.92 -2.95
CA GLU A 130 -7.82 10.03 -2.64
C GLU A 130 -7.88 11.11 -3.71
N THR A 131 -7.88 10.73 -4.99
CA THR A 131 -7.93 11.67 -6.11
C THR A 131 -9.24 12.46 -6.12
N VAL A 132 -10.36 11.78 -5.90
CA VAL A 132 -11.67 12.42 -5.85
C VAL A 132 -11.78 13.37 -4.65
N ARG A 133 -11.23 12.98 -3.51
CA ARG A 133 -11.25 13.82 -2.31
C ARG A 133 -10.46 15.11 -2.50
N ASN A 134 -9.37 15.07 -3.24
CA ASN A 134 -8.51 16.22 -3.47
C ASN A 134 -8.98 17.12 -4.62
N ASN A 135 -9.98 16.69 -5.34
CA ASN A 135 -10.61 17.45 -6.42
C ASN A 135 -12.06 17.74 -6.07
#